data_beb8ca7b24e5a9a05608d373569c9185
#
_entry.id   beb8ca7b24e5a9a05608d373569c9185
#
_cell.length_a   1.000
_cell.length_b   1.000
_cell.length_c   1.000
_cell.angle_alpha   90.00
_cell.angle_beta   90.00
_cell.angle_gamma   90.00
#
_symmetry.space_group_name_H-M   'P 1'
#
loop_
_entity.id
_entity.type
_entity.pdbx_description
1 polymer ?
#
loop_
_entity_poly.entity_id
_entity_poly.type
_entity_poly.pdbx_seq_one_letter_code
_entity_poly.pdbx_strand_id
1 'polypeptide(L)'
;MKTTIANLLLILFIFYCATLAFLYFKQSSFIFFPTGISKSKEFLLKQFSHFEVNINHDGFNLHGWFINRESSPEHPLIIYYGGNAEEVSNNLFDLEKYEKESLLFMNYRSYGKSTGSPSQASLFSDALFIFDHFSDKYNISSTNIILMGRSLGAAVATYVAKHRQVKAVILISPFDSLVKIAQEHYPVFPVKLLLKQPFESVQIAQEITAPMMAIIAGQDRIISNERSVNLVEHWGGKSHYVTIKDAGHNTISNYPKYWDTLRLFLSKMAKRSV
;
A
#
# COMPACT_ATOMS: atom_id res chain seq x y z
N MET A 1 14.67 26.35 -45.76
CA MET A 1 14.60 24.95 -45.31
C MET A 1 15.38 24.67 -44.00
N LYS A 2 16.67 24.97 -43.89
CA LYS A 2 17.47 24.76 -42.65
C LYS A 2 16.92 25.53 -41.43
N THR A 3 16.58 26.82 -41.62
CA THR A 3 16.00 27.68 -40.55
C THR A 3 14.63 27.19 -40.09
N THR A 4 13.79 26.70 -41.03
CA THR A 4 12.45 26.15 -40.69
C THR A 4 12.55 24.86 -39.84
N ILE A 5 13.49 23.97 -40.19
CA ILE A 5 13.77 22.75 -39.42
C ILE A 5 14.32 23.09 -38.02
N ALA A 6 15.26 24.03 -37.93
CA ALA A 6 15.81 24.48 -36.66
C ALA A 6 14.73 25.09 -35.76
N ASN A 7 13.83 25.89 -36.28
CA ASN A 7 12.70 26.46 -35.53
C ASN A 7 11.73 25.37 -35.07
N LEU A 8 11.43 24.36 -35.90
CA LEU A 8 10.59 23.23 -35.51
C LEU A 8 11.21 22.43 -34.36
N LEU A 9 12.51 22.12 -34.46
CA LEU A 9 13.23 21.40 -33.40
C LEU A 9 13.27 22.21 -32.09
N LEU A 10 13.43 23.50 -32.16
CA LEU A 10 13.40 24.39 -31.00
C LEU A 10 12.01 24.37 -30.33
N ILE A 11 10.92 24.44 -31.11
CA ILE A 11 9.55 24.37 -30.60
C ILE A 11 9.31 23.04 -29.91
N LEU A 12 9.70 21.91 -30.52
CA LEU A 12 9.57 20.58 -29.93
C LEU A 12 10.36 20.45 -28.62
N PHE A 13 11.57 21.00 -28.59
CA PHE A 13 12.39 21.01 -27.38
C PHE A 13 11.75 21.84 -26.26
N ILE A 14 11.25 23.03 -26.55
CA ILE A 14 10.53 23.87 -25.57
C ILE A 14 9.30 23.15 -25.05
N PHE A 15 8.52 22.52 -25.94
CA PHE A 15 7.35 21.74 -25.54
C PHE A 15 7.72 20.56 -24.63
N TYR A 16 8.78 19.84 -24.97
CA TYR A 16 9.28 18.74 -24.15
C TYR A 16 9.71 19.22 -22.75
N CYS A 17 10.49 20.32 -22.68
CA CYS A 17 10.88 20.90 -21.39
C CYS A 17 9.68 21.38 -20.56
N ALA A 18 8.70 22.01 -21.20
CA ALA A 18 7.46 22.42 -20.53
C ALA A 18 6.68 21.20 -19.99
N THR A 19 6.63 20.10 -20.74
CA THR A 19 6.03 18.83 -20.30
C THR A 19 6.77 18.26 -19.09
N LEU A 20 8.11 18.24 -19.11
CA LEU A 20 8.90 17.78 -17.96
C LEU A 20 8.62 18.63 -16.71
N ALA A 21 8.59 19.95 -16.86
CA ALA A 21 8.26 20.86 -15.76
C ALA A 21 6.85 20.60 -15.23
N PHE A 22 5.86 20.46 -16.10
CA PHE A 22 4.49 20.10 -15.71
C PHE A 22 4.43 18.80 -14.93
N LEU A 23 5.06 17.73 -15.43
CA LEU A 23 5.12 16.42 -14.76
C LEU A 23 5.82 16.54 -13.39
N TYR A 24 6.92 17.28 -13.31
CA TYR A 24 7.66 17.47 -12.07
C TYR A 24 6.82 18.16 -10.98
N PHE A 25 6.03 19.17 -11.31
CA PHE A 25 5.20 19.89 -10.34
C PHE A 25 3.88 19.18 -10.04
N LYS A 26 3.34 18.40 -10.99
CA LYS A 26 2.02 17.76 -10.85
C LYS A 26 2.08 16.26 -10.53
N GLN A 27 3.27 15.67 -10.37
CA GLN A 27 3.44 14.22 -10.18
C GLN A 27 2.61 13.63 -9.03
N SER A 28 2.41 14.37 -7.92
CA SER A 28 1.60 13.87 -6.82
C SER A 28 0.16 13.56 -7.23
N SER A 29 -0.43 14.34 -8.17
CA SER A 29 -1.76 14.09 -8.71
C SER A 29 -1.83 12.86 -9.63
N PHE A 30 -0.68 12.35 -10.09
CA PHE A 30 -0.59 11.13 -10.90
C PHE A 30 -0.27 9.89 -10.06
N ILE A 31 0.13 10.08 -8.81
CA ILE A 31 0.48 8.99 -7.88
C ILE A 31 -0.65 8.77 -6.88
N PHE A 32 -1.18 9.84 -6.29
CA PHE A 32 -2.21 9.78 -5.27
C PHE A 32 -3.55 10.20 -5.84
N PHE A 33 -4.57 9.38 -5.61
CA PHE A 33 -5.93 9.62 -6.04
C PHE A 33 -6.86 9.63 -4.82
N PRO A 34 -6.82 10.69 -3.98
CA PRO A 34 -7.63 10.77 -2.78
C PRO A 34 -9.11 10.56 -3.08
N THR A 35 -9.70 9.61 -2.42
CA THR A 35 -11.11 9.24 -2.56
C THR A 35 -11.82 9.48 -1.24
N GLY A 36 -12.84 10.31 -1.25
CA GLY A 36 -13.70 10.57 -0.09
C GLY A 36 -14.80 9.52 0.06
N ILE A 37 -15.48 9.55 1.21
CA ILE A 37 -16.68 8.74 1.45
C ILE A 37 -17.89 9.45 0.85
N SER A 38 -18.57 8.82 -0.10
CA SER A 38 -19.81 9.38 -0.66
C SER A 38 -20.97 9.30 0.32
N LYS A 39 -21.98 10.17 0.18
CA LYS A 39 -23.16 10.17 1.07
C LYS A 39 -23.90 8.82 1.09
N SER A 40 -24.00 8.15 -0.03
CA SER A 40 -24.60 6.81 -0.12
C SER A 40 -23.78 5.78 0.65
N LYS A 41 -22.46 5.83 0.55
CA LYS A 41 -21.55 4.96 1.29
C LYS A 41 -21.57 5.27 2.79
N GLU A 42 -21.65 6.52 3.18
CA GLU A 42 -21.79 6.96 4.58
C GLU A 42 -23.00 6.32 5.26
N PHE A 43 -24.12 6.22 4.54
CA PHE A 43 -25.31 5.52 5.05
C PHE A 43 -25.04 4.03 5.31
N LEU A 44 -24.37 3.35 4.39
CA LEU A 44 -24.00 1.94 4.55
C LEU A 44 -22.99 1.72 5.68
N LEU A 45 -22.12 2.69 5.93
CA LEU A 45 -21.09 2.61 6.97
C LEU A 45 -21.63 2.85 8.39
N LYS A 46 -22.87 3.34 8.56
CA LYS A 46 -23.48 3.56 9.89
C LYS A 46 -23.45 2.29 10.76
N GLN A 47 -23.63 1.12 10.18
CA GLN A 47 -23.56 -0.16 10.90
C GLN A 47 -22.18 -0.43 11.52
N PHE A 48 -21.11 0.18 10.97
CA PHE A 48 -19.73 0.03 11.43
C PHE A 48 -19.24 1.23 12.25
N SER A 49 -20.11 2.20 12.58
CA SER A 49 -19.74 3.43 13.28
C SER A 49 -19.07 3.21 14.63
N HIS A 50 -19.37 2.11 15.30
CA HIS A 50 -18.76 1.73 16.58
C HIS A 50 -17.29 1.28 16.45
N PHE A 51 -16.80 1.00 15.24
CA PHE A 51 -15.40 0.72 14.94
C PHE A 51 -14.63 1.96 14.45
N GLU A 52 -15.33 3.07 14.17
CA GLU A 52 -14.71 4.27 13.61
C GLU A 52 -13.72 4.89 14.61
N VAL A 53 -12.53 5.21 14.13
CA VAL A 53 -11.46 5.82 14.94
C VAL A 53 -10.89 7.04 14.24
N ASN A 54 -10.50 8.01 15.07
CA ASN A 54 -9.78 9.20 14.65
C ASN A 54 -8.59 9.40 15.57
N ILE A 55 -7.42 9.63 14.99
CA ILE A 55 -6.19 9.91 15.72
C ILE A 55 -5.52 11.14 15.12
N ASN A 56 -4.84 11.93 15.94
CA ASN A 56 -4.10 13.10 15.46
C ASN A 56 -2.62 12.80 15.34
N HIS A 57 -2.01 13.13 14.20
CA HIS A 57 -0.59 13.06 13.97
C HIS A 57 -0.12 14.29 13.20
N ASP A 58 0.88 14.99 13.71
CA ASP A 58 1.44 16.23 13.13
C ASP A 58 0.36 17.32 12.83
N GLY A 59 -0.68 17.40 13.65
CA GLY A 59 -1.77 18.34 13.46
C GLY A 59 -2.82 17.94 12.42
N PHE A 60 -2.71 16.73 11.83
CA PHE A 60 -3.68 16.19 10.89
C PHE A 60 -4.50 15.07 11.54
N ASN A 61 -5.80 15.05 11.24
CA ASN A 61 -6.67 13.95 11.63
C ASN A 61 -6.48 12.77 10.66
N LEU A 62 -6.18 11.60 11.20
CA LEU A 62 -6.16 10.33 10.48
C LEU A 62 -7.39 9.53 10.91
N HIS A 63 -8.21 9.19 9.94
CA HIS A 63 -9.49 8.53 10.11
C HIS A 63 -9.44 7.08 9.61
N GLY A 64 -10.14 6.18 10.31
CA GLY A 64 -10.21 4.79 9.92
C GLY A 64 -11.15 3.97 10.78
N TRP A 65 -10.94 2.66 10.79
CA TRP A 65 -11.74 1.70 11.57
C TRP A 65 -10.84 0.71 12.27
N PHE A 66 -11.12 0.45 13.55
CA PHE A 66 -10.43 -0.53 14.36
C PHE A 66 -11.41 -1.57 14.90
N ILE A 67 -11.32 -2.77 14.38
CA ILE A 67 -12.08 -3.93 14.82
C ILE A 67 -11.21 -4.68 15.83
N ASN A 68 -11.40 -4.36 17.11
CA ASN A 68 -10.68 -5.02 18.19
C ASN A 68 -11.41 -6.31 18.59
N ARG A 69 -10.75 -7.45 18.36
CA ARG A 69 -11.25 -8.79 18.74
C ARG A 69 -10.40 -9.40 19.85
N GLU A 70 -9.80 -8.55 20.71
CA GLU A 70 -8.90 -8.98 21.79
C GLU A 70 -7.71 -9.79 21.25
N SER A 71 -6.76 -9.08 20.63
CA SER A 71 -5.57 -9.69 20.04
C SER A 71 -4.83 -10.59 21.03
N SER A 72 -4.54 -11.81 20.59
CA SER A 72 -3.76 -12.81 21.33
C SER A 72 -2.64 -13.33 20.42
N PRO A 73 -1.64 -14.05 20.92
CA PRO A 73 -0.60 -14.64 20.08
C PRO A 73 -1.15 -15.46 18.91
N GLU A 74 -2.31 -16.07 19.08
CA GLU A 74 -3.02 -16.84 18.04
C GLU A 74 -3.88 -15.96 17.13
N HIS A 75 -4.24 -14.75 17.57
CA HIS A 75 -5.13 -13.82 16.88
C HIS A 75 -4.43 -12.45 16.77
N PRO A 76 -3.57 -12.26 15.78
CA PRO A 76 -2.78 -11.03 15.62
C PRO A 76 -3.65 -9.83 15.23
N LEU A 77 -3.08 -8.63 15.43
CA LEU A 77 -3.57 -7.43 14.77
C LEU A 77 -3.06 -7.38 13.33
N ILE A 78 -3.95 -7.23 12.37
CA ILE A 78 -3.60 -6.91 10.99
C ILE A 78 -3.76 -5.41 10.80
N ILE A 79 -2.66 -4.72 10.44
CA ILE A 79 -2.70 -3.32 10.00
C ILE A 79 -2.66 -3.32 8.47
N TYR A 80 -3.73 -2.79 7.87
CA TYR A 80 -3.90 -2.75 6.43
C TYR A 80 -3.59 -1.36 5.85
N TYR A 81 -2.76 -1.33 4.83
CA TYR A 81 -2.41 -0.16 4.04
C TYR A 81 -3.01 -0.27 2.64
N GLY A 82 -3.91 0.65 2.31
CA GLY A 82 -4.66 0.64 1.05
C GLY A 82 -3.84 1.01 -0.18
N GLY A 83 -4.42 0.81 -1.36
CA GLY A 83 -3.85 1.24 -2.63
C GLY A 83 -3.96 2.75 -2.86
N ASN A 84 -3.40 3.23 -3.97
CA ASN A 84 -3.30 4.67 -4.29
C ASN A 84 -4.64 5.38 -4.59
N ALA A 85 -5.71 4.65 -4.84
CA ALA A 85 -7.06 5.17 -5.07
C ALA A 85 -8.09 4.54 -4.11
N GLU A 86 -7.62 3.94 -3.01
CA GLU A 86 -8.44 3.16 -2.11
C GLU A 86 -8.80 3.94 -0.85
N GLU A 87 -10.09 4.22 -0.70
CA GLU A 87 -10.68 4.57 0.58
C GLU A 87 -11.01 3.25 1.30
N VAL A 88 -10.37 3.02 2.47
CA VAL A 88 -10.24 1.67 3.06
C VAL A 88 -11.53 1.08 3.64
N SER A 89 -12.62 1.83 3.75
CA SER A 89 -13.88 1.32 4.31
C SER A 89 -14.54 0.20 3.49
N ASN A 90 -14.12 -0.01 2.23
CA ASN A 90 -14.59 -1.16 1.47
C ASN A 90 -14.23 -2.50 2.14
N ASN A 91 -13.12 -2.55 2.85
CA ASN A 91 -12.67 -3.76 3.55
C ASN A 91 -13.59 -4.15 4.73
N LEU A 92 -14.45 -3.24 5.21
CA LEU A 92 -15.43 -3.54 6.25
C LEU A 92 -16.52 -4.53 5.80
N PHE A 93 -16.78 -4.61 4.51
CA PHE A 93 -17.76 -5.55 3.96
C PHE A 93 -17.23 -6.97 3.81
N ASP A 94 -15.92 -7.17 4.05
CA ASP A 94 -15.23 -8.46 4.01
C ASP A 94 -14.80 -8.95 5.41
N LEU A 95 -15.30 -8.34 6.51
CA LEU A 95 -14.92 -8.69 7.89
C LEU A 95 -15.15 -10.16 8.24
N GLU A 96 -16.13 -10.80 7.62
CA GLU A 96 -16.45 -12.21 7.75
C GLU A 96 -15.39 -13.15 7.16
N LYS A 97 -14.53 -12.64 6.28
CA LYS A 97 -13.42 -13.39 5.68
C LYS A 97 -12.24 -13.56 6.64
N TYR A 98 -12.21 -12.75 7.71
CA TYR A 98 -11.22 -12.81 8.78
C TYR A 98 -11.84 -13.50 9.99
N GLU A 99 -11.21 -14.57 10.48
CA GLU A 99 -11.82 -15.42 11.52
C GLU A 99 -11.78 -14.75 12.90
N LYS A 100 -10.58 -14.43 13.36
CA LYS A 100 -10.36 -13.97 14.74
C LYS A 100 -9.38 -12.78 14.84
N GLU A 101 -8.76 -12.41 13.75
CA GLU A 101 -7.78 -11.33 13.74
C GLU A 101 -8.44 -9.99 14.09
N SER A 102 -7.78 -9.19 14.90
CA SER A 102 -8.09 -7.77 15.01
C SER A 102 -7.65 -7.06 13.73
N LEU A 103 -8.42 -6.05 13.29
CA LEU A 103 -8.19 -5.40 12.01
C LEU A 103 -8.13 -3.89 12.19
N LEU A 104 -7.13 -3.26 11.60
CA LEU A 104 -6.98 -1.81 11.56
C LEU A 104 -6.90 -1.34 10.11
N PHE A 105 -7.87 -0.54 9.70
CA PHE A 105 -7.97 0.09 8.39
C PHE A 105 -7.86 1.60 8.55
N MET A 106 -6.75 2.22 8.15
CA MET A 106 -6.56 3.67 8.28
C MET A 106 -6.42 4.31 6.91
N ASN A 107 -7.16 5.39 6.69
CA ASN A 107 -7.07 6.20 5.49
C ASN A 107 -5.80 7.06 5.50
N TYR A 108 -5.13 7.18 4.37
CA TYR A 108 -4.06 8.16 4.18
C TYR A 108 -4.58 9.59 4.28
N ARG A 109 -3.70 10.57 4.47
CA ARG A 109 -4.06 11.99 4.41
C ARG A 109 -4.82 12.30 3.12
N SER A 110 -5.89 13.07 3.18
CA SER A 110 -6.87 13.36 2.11
C SER A 110 -7.80 12.22 1.68
N TYR A 111 -7.62 10.99 2.19
CA TYR A 111 -8.54 9.89 1.88
C TYR A 111 -9.61 9.76 2.98
N GLY A 112 -10.81 9.32 2.60
CA GLY A 112 -11.93 9.19 3.52
C GLY A 112 -12.24 10.50 4.22
N LYS A 113 -12.15 10.50 5.56
CA LYS A 113 -12.29 11.70 6.42
C LYS A 113 -10.95 12.20 6.98
N SER A 114 -9.83 11.64 6.53
CA SER A 114 -8.49 12.11 6.93
C SER A 114 -8.17 13.47 6.33
N THR A 115 -7.51 14.34 7.11
CA THR A 115 -7.09 15.67 6.66
C THR A 115 -5.65 15.68 6.15
N GLY A 116 -5.19 16.80 5.59
CA GLY A 116 -3.82 16.97 5.09
C GLY A 116 -3.65 16.56 3.64
N SER A 117 -2.42 16.35 3.19
CA SER A 117 -2.07 15.98 1.81
C SER A 117 -1.17 14.76 1.78
N PRO A 118 -1.38 13.81 0.86
CA PRO A 118 -0.56 12.61 0.75
C PRO A 118 0.79 12.92 0.10
N SER A 119 1.83 12.27 0.60
CA SER A 119 3.16 12.19 0.03
C SER A 119 3.81 10.90 0.53
N GLN A 120 4.90 10.44 -0.12
CA GLN A 120 5.65 9.29 0.40
C GLN A 120 6.07 9.52 1.86
N ALA A 121 6.59 10.72 2.16
CA ALA A 121 7.04 11.08 3.50
C ALA A 121 5.89 11.02 4.52
N SER A 122 4.71 11.61 4.20
CA SER A 122 3.57 11.57 5.10
C SER A 122 2.99 10.17 5.25
N LEU A 123 2.90 9.37 4.17
CA LEU A 123 2.43 7.98 4.26
C LEU A 123 3.32 7.15 5.20
N PHE A 124 4.63 7.31 5.08
CA PHE A 124 5.60 6.58 5.90
C PHE A 124 5.59 7.04 7.37
N SER A 125 5.55 8.36 7.61
CA SER A 125 5.46 8.91 8.96
C SER A 125 4.17 8.49 9.66
N ASP A 126 3.04 8.64 8.98
CA ASP A 126 1.73 8.25 9.52
C ASP A 126 1.64 6.75 9.78
N ALA A 127 2.20 5.92 8.89
CA ALA A 127 2.17 4.47 9.05
C ALA A 127 2.98 3.99 10.26
N LEU A 128 4.14 4.58 10.53
CA LEU A 128 4.92 4.31 11.74
C LEU A 128 4.17 4.77 12.99
N PHE A 129 3.61 5.98 12.97
CA PHE A 129 2.82 6.50 14.09
C PHE A 129 1.59 5.63 14.38
N ILE A 130 0.84 5.22 13.35
CA ILE A 130 -0.31 4.33 13.49
C ILE A 130 0.12 3.01 14.14
N PHE A 131 1.22 2.41 13.66
CA PHE A 131 1.75 1.18 14.23
C PHE A 131 2.05 1.33 15.72
N ASP A 132 2.82 2.34 16.09
CA ASP A 132 3.23 2.59 17.49
C ASP A 132 2.01 2.93 18.36
N HIS A 133 1.13 3.83 17.90
CA HIS A 133 -0.05 4.27 18.65
C HIS A 133 -0.99 3.11 19.00
N PHE A 134 -1.29 2.20 18.06
CA PHE A 134 -2.19 1.08 18.34
C PHE A 134 -1.50 -0.05 19.11
N SER A 135 -0.21 -0.28 18.88
CA SER A 135 0.61 -1.21 19.66
C SER A 135 0.61 -0.81 21.14
N ASP A 136 0.92 0.45 21.43
CA ASP A 136 1.05 0.96 22.81
C ASP A 136 -0.33 1.06 23.48
N LYS A 137 -1.30 1.68 22.83
CA LYS A 137 -2.63 1.93 23.38
C LYS A 137 -3.37 0.65 23.77
N TYR A 138 -3.19 -0.41 23.00
CA TYR A 138 -3.88 -1.69 23.21
C TYR A 138 -2.96 -2.78 23.76
N ASN A 139 -1.71 -2.41 24.14
CA ASN A 139 -0.69 -3.32 24.67
C ASN A 139 -0.49 -4.58 23.79
N ILE A 140 -0.44 -4.36 22.47
CA ILE A 140 -0.22 -5.41 21.48
C ILE A 140 1.27 -5.51 21.19
N SER A 141 1.88 -6.67 21.46
CA SER A 141 3.27 -6.90 21.10
C SER A 141 3.49 -6.70 19.61
N SER A 142 4.54 -5.98 19.22
CA SER A 142 4.94 -5.80 17.82
C SER A 142 5.11 -7.13 17.08
N THR A 143 5.60 -8.17 17.79
CA THR A 143 5.71 -9.54 17.26
C THR A 143 4.36 -10.25 17.08
N ASN A 144 3.25 -9.61 17.44
CA ASN A 144 1.89 -10.07 17.19
C ASN A 144 1.12 -9.17 16.20
N ILE A 145 1.83 -8.32 15.48
CA ILE A 145 1.27 -7.47 14.42
C ILE A 145 1.67 -8.02 13.06
N ILE A 146 0.70 -8.16 12.17
CA ILE A 146 0.90 -8.49 10.75
C ILE A 146 0.62 -7.23 9.94
N LEU A 147 1.54 -6.87 9.06
CA LEU A 147 1.31 -5.77 8.11
C LEU A 147 0.73 -6.35 6.82
N MET A 148 -0.32 -5.74 6.31
CA MET A 148 -0.92 -6.11 5.04
C MET A 148 -1.00 -4.87 4.15
N GLY A 149 -0.43 -4.93 2.95
CA GLY A 149 -0.41 -3.80 2.04
C GLY A 149 -0.77 -4.18 0.62
N ARG A 150 -1.58 -3.33 -0.04
CA ARG A 150 -1.99 -3.53 -1.42
C ARG A 150 -1.41 -2.44 -2.33
N SER A 151 -0.76 -2.83 -3.45
CA SER A 151 -0.24 -1.88 -4.43
C SER A 151 0.66 -0.84 -3.76
N LEU A 152 0.32 0.45 -3.77
CA LEU A 152 1.03 1.50 -3.03
C LEU A 152 1.20 1.15 -1.55
N GLY A 153 0.17 0.59 -0.93
CA GLY A 153 0.20 0.14 0.46
C GLY A 153 1.20 -0.98 0.72
N ALA A 154 1.57 -1.76 -0.29
CA ALA A 154 2.64 -2.75 -0.17
C ALA A 154 4.00 -2.08 0.09
N ALA A 155 4.28 -0.94 -0.54
CA ALA A 155 5.49 -0.17 -0.27
C ALA A 155 5.46 0.45 1.14
N VAL A 156 4.29 0.89 1.61
CA VAL A 156 4.11 1.39 2.98
C VAL A 156 4.34 0.28 4.01
N ALA A 157 3.73 -0.90 3.80
CA ALA A 157 3.93 -2.07 4.67
C ALA A 157 5.41 -2.51 4.71
N THR A 158 6.08 -2.50 3.56
CA THR A 158 7.52 -2.80 3.46
C THR A 158 8.34 -1.79 4.27
N TYR A 159 8.03 -0.49 4.17
CA TYR A 159 8.71 0.55 4.93
C TYR A 159 8.53 0.36 6.45
N VAL A 160 7.32 0.09 6.91
CA VAL A 160 7.07 -0.16 8.34
C VAL A 160 7.79 -1.42 8.81
N ALA A 161 7.77 -2.52 8.04
CA ALA A 161 8.49 -3.76 8.38
C ALA A 161 10.00 -3.60 8.47
N LYS A 162 10.58 -2.63 7.74
CA LYS A 162 12.00 -2.26 7.87
C LYS A 162 12.29 -1.56 9.21
N HIS A 163 11.35 -0.77 9.73
CA HIS A 163 11.57 0.10 10.90
C HIS A 163 10.96 -0.48 12.19
N ARG A 164 10.12 -1.51 12.11
CA ARG A 164 9.47 -2.16 13.26
C ARG A 164 9.56 -3.68 13.12
N GLN A 165 9.77 -4.33 14.24
CA GLN A 165 9.65 -5.78 14.31
C GLN A 165 8.18 -6.16 14.17
N VAL A 166 7.87 -7.15 13.33
CA VAL A 166 6.50 -7.61 13.04
C VAL A 166 6.43 -9.12 12.95
N LYS A 167 5.24 -9.69 13.15
CA LYS A 167 5.01 -11.13 13.06
C LYS A 167 5.20 -11.64 11.63
N ALA A 168 4.63 -10.92 10.66
CA ALA A 168 4.70 -11.24 9.24
C ALA A 168 4.28 -10.05 8.37
N VAL A 169 4.52 -10.16 7.07
CA VAL A 169 4.08 -9.19 6.06
C VAL A 169 3.29 -9.88 4.95
N ILE A 170 2.18 -9.28 4.54
CA ILE A 170 1.35 -9.75 3.42
C ILE A 170 1.28 -8.63 2.39
N LEU A 171 1.75 -8.92 1.18
CA LEU A 171 1.81 -7.94 0.09
C LEU A 171 0.90 -8.37 -1.05
N ILE A 172 -0.01 -7.49 -1.47
CA ILE A 172 -0.98 -7.76 -2.54
C ILE A 172 -0.63 -6.90 -3.74
N SER A 173 -0.34 -7.54 -4.88
CA SER A 173 0.18 -6.89 -6.09
C SER A 173 1.28 -5.88 -5.75
N PRO A 174 2.36 -6.31 -5.05
CA PRO A 174 3.45 -5.42 -4.65
C PRO A 174 4.33 -5.03 -5.84
N PHE A 175 5.19 -4.03 -5.61
CA PHE A 175 6.21 -3.62 -6.57
C PHE A 175 7.55 -3.33 -5.89
N ASP A 176 8.61 -3.45 -6.66
CA ASP A 176 9.98 -3.21 -6.23
C ASP A 176 10.35 -1.71 -6.21
N SER A 177 9.84 -0.93 -7.18
CA SER A 177 10.14 0.49 -7.36
C SER A 177 9.08 1.20 -8.19
N LEU A 178 8.55 2.31 -7.68
CA LEU A 178 7.64 3.16 -8.46
C LEU A 178 8.38 3.85 -9.62
N VAL A 179 9.68 4.13 -9.46
CA VAL A 179 10.51 4.65 -10.55
C VAL A 179 10.53 3.69 -11.74
N LYS A 180 10.71 2.40 -11.47
CA LYS A 180 10.76 1.39 -12.53
C LYS A 180 9.40 1.21 -13.21
N ILE A 181 8.30 1.16 -12.45
CA ILE A 181 6.95 1.12 -13.02
C ILE A 181 6.70 2.33 -13.92
N ALA A 182 6.98 3.53 -13.41
CA ALA A 182 6.76 4.75 -14.18
C ALA A 182 7.66 4.80 -15.42
N GLN A 183 8.90 4.29 -15.36
CA GLN A 183 9.79 4.22 -16.51
C GLN A 183 9.31 3.22 -17.58
N GLU A 184 8.68 2.10 -17.17
CA GLU A 184 8.04 1.14 -18.09
C GLU A 184 6.86 1.77 -18.84
N HIS A 185 6.02 2.54 -18.13
CA HIS A 185 4.85 3.19 -18.73
C HIS A 185 5.19 4.45 -19.51
N TYR A 186 6.29 5.12 -19.17
CA TYR A 186 6.70 6.41 -19.73
C TYR A 186 8.16 6.42 -20.18
N PRO A 187 8.57 5.56 -21.12
CA PRO A 187 9.99 5.34 -21.49
C PRO A 187 10.71 6.57 -22.06
N VAL A 188 9.96 7.53 -22.60
CA VAL A 188 10.53 8.75 -23.20
C VAL A 188 10.90 9.84 -22.19
N PHE A 189 10.48 9.68 -20.92
CA PHE A 189 10.78 10.65 -19.87
C PHE A 189 11.88 10.13 -18.92
N PRO A 190 12.78 11.00 -18.44
CA PRO A 190 13.82 10.64 -17.48
C PRO A 190 13.23 10.51 -16.06
N VAL A 191 12.38 9.50 -15.85
CA VAL A 191 11.59 9.32 -14.62
C VAL A 191 12.45 9.37 -13.35
N LYS A 192 13.61 8.71 -13.37
CA LYS A 192 14.54 8.67 -12.23
C LYS A 192 14.97 10.07 -11.75
N LEU A 193 15.07 11.04 -12.67
CA LEU A 193 15.47 12.41 -12.33
C LEU A 193 14.27 13.28 -11.89
N LEU A 194 13.07 12.93 -12.32
CA LEU A 194 11.87 13.74 -12.10
C LEU A 194 11.08 13.30 -10.86
N LEU A 195 11.05 12.00 -10.57
CA LEU A 195 10.14 11.44 -9.57
C LEU A 195 10.64 11.73 -8.14
N LYS A 196 9.83 12.49 -7.37
CA LYS A 196 10.09 12.84 -5.97
C LYS A 196 9.63 11.78 -4.98
N GLN A 197 8.81 10.85 -5.43
CA GLN A 197 8.12 9.84 -4.62
C GLN A 197 8.50 8.43 -5.14
N PRO A 198 9.76 8.00 -5.00
CA PRO A 198 10.29 6.82 -5.70
C PRO A 198 9.75 5.48 -5.17
N PHE A 199 9.30 5.39 -3.91
CA PHE A 199 8.84 4.15 -3.26
C PHE A 199 9.73 2.95 -3.63
N GLU A 200 11.02 3.04 -3.30
CA GLU A 200 12.06 2.05 -3.62
C GLU A 200 12.04 0.87 -2.63
N SER A 201 11.00 0.04 -2.68
CA SER A 201 10.80 -1.06 -1.74
C SER A 201 11.93 -2.08 -1.77
N VAL A 202 12.48 -2.37 -2.95
CA VAL A 202 13.56 -3.38 -3.12
C VAL A 202 14.86 -2.99 -2.40
N GLN A 203 15.13 -1.68 -2.26
CA GLN A 203 16.36 -1.22 -1.62
C GLN A 203 16.42 -1.53 -0.12
N ILE A 204 15.26 -1.65 0.51
CA ILE A 204 15.14 -1.91 1.95
C ILE A 204 14.70 -3.34 2.26
N ALA A 205 14.18 -4.08 1.27
CA ALA A 205 13.58 -5.39 1.45
C ALA A 205 14.55 -6.43 2.02
N GLN A 206 15.81 -6.40 1.61
CA GLN A 206 16.85 -7.36 2.07
C GLN A 206 17.17 -7.25 3.57
N GLU A 207 16.83 -6.12 4.19
CA GLU A 207 17.07 -5.91 5.62
C GLU A 207 15.89 -6.36 6.49
N ILE A 208 14.75 -6.77 5.89
CA ILE A 208 13.55 -7.18 6.59
C ILE A 208 13.60 -8.69 6.84
N THR A 209 13.66 -9.09 8.10
CA THR A 209 13.75 -10.51 8.49
C THR A 209 12.39 -11.18 8.71
N ALA A 210 11.32 -10.40 8.84
CA ALA A 210 9.97 -10.94 9.02
C ALA A 210 9.55 -11.81 7.83
N PRO A 211 8.85 -12.94 8.05
CA PRO A 211 8.35 -13.76 6.96
C PRO A 211 7.32 -12.98 6.13
N MET A 212 7.37 -13.17 4.81
CA MET A 212 6.49 -12.46 3.87
C MET A 212 5.78 -13.42 2.93
N MET A 213 4.54 -13.09 2.60
CA MET A 213 3.78 -13.68 1.51
C MET A 213 3.30 -12.59 0.54
N ALA A 214 3.55 -12.78 -0.76
CA ALA A 214 2.97 -11.96 -1.80
C ALA A 214 1.83 -12.69 -2.53
N ILE A 215 0.74 -11.97 -2.84
CA ILE A 215 -0.32 -12.44 -3.72
C ILE A 215 -0.28 -11.57 -4.98
N ILE A 216 0.03 -12.18 -6.12
CA ILE A 216 0.30 -11.50 -7.39
C ILE A 216 -0.87 -11.71 -8.35
N ALA A 217 -1.35 -10.64 -8.98
CA ALA A 217 -2.35 -10.71 -10.02
C ALA A 217 -1.70 -11.11 -11.36
N GLY A 218 -2.10 -12.25 -11.94
CA GLY A 218 -1.47 -12.78 -13.16
C GLY A 218 -1.72 -11.97 -14.42
N GLN A 219 -2.83 -11.22 -14.46
CA GLN A 219 -3.22 -10.31 -15.57
C GLN A 219 -3.11 -8.84 -15.15
N ASP A 220 -2.13 -8.52 -14.29
CA ASP A 220 -1.89 -7.16 -13.85
C ASP A 220 -1.33 -6.32 -15.02
N ARG A 221 -2.05 -5.23 -15.38
CA ARG A 221 -1.65 -4.28 -16.42
C ARG A 221 -1.10 -2.97 -15.85
N ILE A 222 -1.04 -2.85 -14.53
CA ILE A 222 -0.54 -1.68 -13.82
C ILE A 222 0.87 -1.96 -13.31
N ILE A 223 1.04 -3.11 -12.66
CA ILE A 223 2.33 -3.56 -12.12
C ILE A 223 2.67 -4.87 -12.82
N SER A 224 3.75 -4.90 -13.59
CA SER A 224 4.21 -6.14 -14.21
C SER A 224 4.57 -7.19 -13.15
N ASN A 225 4.29 -8.46 -13.44
CA ASN A 225 4.61 -9.55 -12.50
C ASN A 225 6.09 -9.58 -12.14
N GLU A 226 6.96 -9.16 -13.07
CA GLU A 226 8.40 -9.02 -12.84
C GLU A 226 8.70 -8.08 -11.67
N ARG A 227 7.98 -6.94 -11.56
CA ARG A 227 8.18 -5.99 -10.45
C ARG A 227 7.81 -6.59 -9.09
N SER A 228 6.73 -7.39 -9.07
CA SER A 228 6.31 -8.10 -7.86
C SER A 228 7.30 -9.20 -7.46
N VAL A 229 7.70 -10.03 -8.41
CA VAL A 229 8.63 -11.13 -8.17
C VAL A 229 10.01 -10.61 -7.74
N ASN A 230 10.50 -9.55 -8.37
CA ASN A 230 11.77 -8.93 -8.01
C ASN A 230 11.81 -8.47 -6.53
N LEU A 231 10.69 -7.92 -6.00
CA LEU A 231 10.62 -7.59 -4.58
C LEU A 231 10.68 -8.84 -3.69
N VAL A 232 9.97 -9.92 -4.07
CA VAL A 232 9.96 -11.18 -3.31
C VAL A 232 11.34 -11.83 -3.27
N GLU A 233 12.07 -11.83 -4.37
CA GLU A 233 13.42 -12.42 -4.49
C GLU A 233 14.46 -11.66 -3.67
N HIS A 234 14.26 -10.35 -3.46
CA HIS A 234 15.16 -9.51 -2.65
C HIS A 234 14.73 -9.40 -1.18
N TRP A 235 13.69 -10.11 -0.76
CA TRP A 235 13.27 -10.08 0.63
C TRP A 235 14.24 -10.82 1.54
N GLY A 236 14.72 -10.16 2.63
CA GLY A 236 15.75 -10.73 3.51
C GLY A 236 15.26 -11.88 4.37
N GLY A 237 13.97 -11.89 4.74
CA GLY A 237 13.33 -12.96 5.48
C GLY A 237 12.81 -14.08 4.59
N LYS A 238 12.16 -15.07 5.22
CA LYS A 238 11.49 -16.14 4.46
C LYS A 238 10.34 -15.58 3.64
N SER A 239 10.40 -15.72 2.33
CA SER A 239 9.41 -15.16 1.38
C SER A 239 8.84 -16.25 0.47
N HIS A 240 7.59 -16.07 0.06
CA HIS A 240 6.93 -16.80 -1.02
C HIS A 240 5.83 -15.97 -1.66
N TYR A 241 5.43 -16.41 -2.85
CA TYR A 241 4.31 -15.79 -3.53
C TYR A 241 3.36 -16.81 -4.13
N VAL A 242 2.13 -16.35 -4.35
CA VAL A 242 1.10 -17.08 -5.08
C VAL A 242 0.55 -16.17 -6.17
N THR A 243 0.55 -16.67 -7.41
CA THR A 243 -0.05 -15.95 -8.53
C THR A 243 -1.49 -16.44 -8.75
N ILE A 244 -2.42 -15.49 -8.84
CA ILE A 244 -3.81 -15.74 -9.25
C ILE A 244 -3.89 -15.43 -10.74
N LYS A 245 -3.81 -16.48 -11.56
CA LYS A 245 -3.54 -16.42 -13.00
C LYS A 245 -4.45 -15.45 -13.77
N ASP A 246 -5.76 -15.47 -13.49
CA ASP A 246 -6.76 -14.72 -14.25
C ASP A 246 -7.14 -13.38 -13.59
N ALA A 247 -6.54 -13.04 -12.45
CA ALA A 247 -6.81 -11.82 -11.73
C ALA A 247 -6.08 -10.62 -12.35
N GLY A 248 -6.80 -9.50 -12.50
CA GLY A 248 -6.20 -8.19 -12.74
C GLY A 248 -5.92 -7.46 -11.43
N HIS A 249 -5.21 -6.33 -11.52
CA HIS A 249 -4.77 -5.52 -10.37
C HIS A 249 -5.90 -5.20 -9.36
N ASN A 250 -7.07 -4.81 -9.88
CA ASN A 250 -8.21 -4.36 -9.07
C ASN A 250 -9.25 -5.45 -8.81
N THR A 251 -9.07 -6.66 -9.32
CA THR A 251 -10.04 -7.75 -9.19
C THR A 251 -9.52 -8.94 -8.40
N ILE A 252 -8.31 -8.85 -7.86
CA ILE A 252 -7.61 -9.98 -7.23
C ILE A 252 -8.38 -10.55 -6.02
N SER A 253 -9.03 -9.71 -5.22
CA SER A 253 -9.84 -10.12 -4.07
C SER A 253 -11.18 -10.78 -4.43
N ASN A 254 -11.61 -10.70 -5.70
CA ASN A 254 -12.82 -11.36 -6.18
C ASN A 254 -12.64 -12.88 -6.37
N TYR A 255 -11.41 -13.37 -6.30
CA TYR A 255 -11.10 -14.78 -6.53
C TYR A 255 -11.03 -15.56 -5.20
N PRO A 256 -11.72 -16.71 -5.09
CA PRO A 256 -11.65 -17.54 -3.87
C PRO A 256 -10.22 -17.89 -3.45
N LYS A 257 -9.33 -18.15 -4.43
CA LYS A 257 -7.92 -18.46 -4.19
C LYS A 257 -7.18 -17.34 -3.42
N TYR A 258 -7.59 -16.07 -3.54
CA TYR A 258 -7.04 -14.97 -2.75
C TYR A 258 -7.30 -15.19 -1.24
N TRP A 259 -8.55 -15.43 -0.90
CA TRP A 259 -8.97 -15.63 0.49
C TRP A 259 -8.44 -16.93 1.09
N ASP A 260 -8.41 -18.01 0.29
CA ASP A 260 -7.83 -19.28 0.73
C ASP A 260 -6.33 -19.16 1.02
N THR A 261 -5.60 -18.43 0.16
CA THR A 261 -4.17 -18.16 0.35
C THR A 261 -3.94 -17.33 1.61
N LEU A 262 -4.75 -16.28 1.80
CA LEU A 262 -4.68 -15.42 2.97
C LEU A 262 -4.92 -16.21 4.26
N ARG A 263 -6.02 -16.96 4.34
CA ARG A 263 -6.37 -17.80 5.51
C ARG A 263 -5.29 -18.83 5.83
N LEU A 264 -4.76 -19.50 4.79
CA LEU A 264 -3.69 -20.49 4.99
C LEU A 264 -2.42 -19.85 5.57
N PHE A 265 -2.06 -18.66 5.12
CA PHE A 265 -0.91 -17.95 5.67
C PHE A 265 -1.15 -17.50 7.12
N LEU A 266 -2.29 -16.89 7.41
CA LEU A 266 -2.66 -16.45 8.76
C LEU A 266 -2.66 -17.63 9.74
N SER A 267 -3.24 -18.76 9.38
CA SER A 267 -3.24 -19.98 10.21
C SER A 267 -1.84 -20.53 10.51
N LYS A 268 -0.90 -20.42 9.55
CA LYS A 268 0.52 -20.78 9.76
C LYS A 268 1.22 -19.81 10.71
N MET A 269 0.87 -18.53 10.66
CA MET A 269 1.44 -17.52 11.56
C MET A 269 0.90 -17.65 12.98
N ALA A 270 -0.37 -18.02 13.15
CA ALA A 270 -0.94 -18.33 14.46
C ALA A 270 -0.19 -19.47 15.18
N LYS A 271 0.13 -20.54 14.47
CA LYS A 271 0.83 -21.72 15.02
C LYS A 271 2.32 -21.50 15.36
N ARG A 272 2.94 -20.44 14.86
CA ARG A 272 4.36 -20.12 15.13
C ARG A 272 4.60 -19.39 16.45
N SER A 273 3.58 -19.17 17.24
CA SER A 273 3.65 -18.46 18.52
C SER A 273 3.87 -19.40 19.72
N VAL A 274 4.16 -20.69 19.48
CA VAL A 274 4.48 -21.72 20.48
C VAL A 274 5.97 -22.06 20.47
#